data_1a7412c4a9c90dc59cd7c65052443860
#
_entry.id   1a7412c4a9c90dc59cd7c65052443860
#
_cell.length_a   1.000
_cell.length_b   1.000
_cell.length_c   1.000
_cell.angle_alpha   90.00
_cell.angle_beta   90.00
_cell.angle_gamma   90.00
#
_symmetry.space_group_name_H-M   'P 1'
#
loop_
_entity.id
_entity.type
_entity.pdbx_description
1 polymer ?
#
loop_
_entity_poly.entity_id
_entity_poly.type
_entity_poly.pdbx_seq_one_letter_code
_entity_poly.pdbx_strand_id
1 'polypeptide(L)'
;MPIIKYIFLLFSFIFSVNLFAQKQADTIYNVADMTEDLKYLHKHLPLNHPGVYKFTSKENWEIIYQNTLNKINVPMQSVKYRLLLREYLTNIQCGHTQVIPSNKSIKIFNKRKHFSAPFKVVFLNHKMVVTQNESNDSNLVKGTEILTINGNKAAEVIDKIYVIQNADAGLQSMKNFYGATQFQTYYMAMYGEDSVYNLSCVNTKGDTLYLTVKEKKAEKKKVKTAKTKYTLLNQKLASFKIYKGDTQAAVLKIKGFQLNKANKLYAKAFEEMADQEVKFLILDLRGNGGGSIMEAAELISYLSKDTFSYGFARGLQGLTYSSPFSQKAMYYMSRLLIDIFGNRKTSNSQYNYSFDYDKKAIKKDNRFDGAVFCIIDNGSFSAASFVAAYAKHKVNAILVGQETAGTESGCYAVNTPLMELPNTKNYIRIPHYQFKHILPVADSNRGVIPTIETNVNAEIINLEKDVEMDLIWKLILENQK
;
A
#
# COMPACT_ATOMS: atom_id res chain seq x y z
N MET A 1 29.91 -6.29 5.61
CA MET A 1 28.81 -7.26 5.53
C MET A 1 27.89 -6.89 4.36
N PRO A 2 28.28 -7.13 3.10
CA PRO A 2 27.50 -6.70 1.93
C PRO A 2 26.39 -7.67 1.51
N ILE A 3 26.44 -8.94 1.90
CA ILE A 3 25.56 -10.00 1.36
C ILE A 3 24.11 -9.92 1.87
N ILE A 4 23.89 -9.47 3.08
CA ILE A 4 22.54 -9.35 3.69
C ILE A 4 21.68 -8.26 2.99
N LYS A 5 22.31 -7.23 2.39
CA LYS A 5 21.60 -6.16 1.67
C LYS A 5 20.84 -6.62 0.42
N TYR A 6 21.29 -7.69 -0.22
CA TYR A 6 20.73 -8.12 -1.51
C TYR A 6 19.55 -9.09 -1.38
N ILE A 7 19.40 -9.77 -0.25
CA ILE A 7 18.34 -10.76 -0.05
C ILE A 7 17.01 -10.10 0.32
N PHE A 8 17.03 -8.96 1.00
CA PHE A 8 15.83 -8.17 1.30
C PHE A 8 15.34 -7.28 0.14
N LEU A 9 16.17 -7.04 -0.89
CA LEU A 9 15.84 -6.21 -2.05
C LEU A 9 14.81 -6.82 -3.02
N LEU A 10 14.56 -8.14 -2.93
CA LEU A 10 13.61 -8.85 -3.81
C LEU A 10 12.16 -8.89 -3.29
N PHE A 11 11.89 -8.34 -2.10
CA PHE A 11 10.61 -8.55 -1.41
C PHE A 11 9.51 -7.54 -1.70
N SER A 12 9.77 -6.48 -2.44
CA SER A 12 8.82 -5.36 -2.51
C SER A 12 8.24 -5.08 -3.90
N PHE A 13 8.45 -5.97 -4.87
CA PHE A 13 7.85 -5.76 -6.20
C PHE A 13 6.47 -6.42 -6.31
N ILE A 14 5.53 -5.63 -6.76
CA ILE A 14 4.17 -5.90 -7.26
C ILE A 14 3.06 -5.51 -6.27
N PHE A 15 2.83 -4.20 -6.12
CA PHE A 15 1.55 -3.67 -5.66
C PHE A 15 0.51 -3.51 -6.79
N SER A 16 0.77 -4.03 -7.97
CA SER A 16 -0.22 -4.09 -9.05
C SER A 16 -0.58 -5.54 -9.34
N VAL A 17 -1.36 -6.16 -8.43
CA VAL A 17 -2.02 -7.40 -8.79
C VAL A 17 -3.26 -7.06 -9.59
N ASN A 18 -3.10 -7.10 -10.89
CA ASN A 18 -4.20 -7.01 -11.81
C ASN A 18 -5.20 -8.15 -11.58
N LEU A 19 -6.38 -7.84 -11.08
CA LEU A 19 -7.57 -8.68 -11.19
C LEU A 19 -8.09 -8.55 -12.60
N PHE A 20 -8.28 -9.65 -13.27
CA PHE A 20 -8.62 -9.64 -14.68
C PHE A 20 -10.09 -9.94 -14.87
N ALA A 21 -10.81 -9.05 -15.52
CA ALA A 21 -12.14 -9.27 -16.04
C ALA A 21 -12.08 -9.74 -17.49
N GLN A 22 -12.98 -10.62 -17.90
CA GLN A 22 -12.97 -11.18 -19.23
C GLN A 22 -14.38 -11.51 -19.74
N LYS A 23 -14.76 -11.00 -20.91
CA LYS A 23 -15.96 -11.45 -21.65
C LYS A 23 -15.73 -12.70 -22.52
N GLN A 24 -14.50 -13.07 -22.88
CA GLN A 24 -14.20 -14.28 -23.66
C GLN A 24 -12.79 -14.81 -23.33
N ALA A 25 -12.65 -16.11 -23.05
CA ALA A 25 -11.44 -16.87 -22.76
C ALA A 25 -10.92 -16.82 -21.30
N ASP A 26 -11.75 -16.50 -20.31
CA ASP A 26 -11.37 -16.78 -18.91
C ASP A 26 -11.49 -18.29 -18.66
N THR A 27 -10.57 -18.83 -17.84
CA THR A 27 -10.66 -20.23 -17.42
C THR A 27 -11.88 -20.38 -16.52
N ILE A 28 -12.75 -21.34 -16.85
CA ILE A 28 -13.85 -21.74 -15.97
C ILE A 28 -13.34 -22.84 -15.06
N TYR A 29 -13.52 -22.67 -13.77
CA TYR A 29 -13.24 -23.69 -12.75
C TYR A 29 -14.52 -24.43 -12.43
N ASN A 30 -14.43 -25.74 -12.24
CA ASN A 30 -15.54 -26.56 -11.77
C ASN A 30 -15.71 -26.44 -10.25
N VAL A 31 -16.86 -26.85 -9.74
CA VAL A 31 -17.21 -26.75 -8.30
C VAL A 31 -16.23 -27.56 -7.45
N ALA A 32 -15.83 -28.76 -7.87
CA ALA A 32 -14.95 -29.63 -7.09
C ALA A 32 -13.57 -29.00 -6.89
N ASP A 33 -12.94 -28.48 -7.96
CA ASP A 33 -11.63 -27.84 -7.88
C ASP A 33 -11.64 -26.61 -6.95
N MET A 34 -12.68 -25.77 -7.06
CA MET A 34 -12.83 -24.57 -6.22
C MET A 34 -13.06 -24.92 -4.76
N THR A 35 -13.87 -25.93 -4.50
CA THR A 35 -14.18 -26.42 -3.14
C THR A 35 -12.92 -26.98 -2.47
N GLU A 36 -12.15 -27.81 -3.18
CA GLU A 36 -10.91 -28.38 -2.66
C GLU A 36 -9.85 -27.29 -2.40
N ASP A 37 -9.71 -26.32 -3.29
CA ASP A 37 -8.82 -25.16 -3.12
C ASP A 37 -9.20 -24.32 -1.89
N LEU A 38 -10.49 -24.04 -1.68
CA LEU A 38 -10.96 -23.29 -0.52
C LEU A 38 -10.72 -24.08 0.78
N LYS A 39 -10.97 -25.39 0.78
CA LYS A 39 -10.69 -26.30 1.91
C LYS A 39 -9.19 -26.32 2.23
N TYR A 40 -8.33 -26.39 1.20
CA TYR A 40 -6.90 -26.35 1.35
C TYR A 40 -6.45 -25.01 1.97
N LEU A 41 -6.95 -23.88 1.45
CA LEU A 41 -6.68 -22.55 1.96
C LEU A 41 -7.10 -22.42 3.42
N HIS A 42 -8.35 -22.81 3.75
CA HIS A 42 -8.90 -22.74 5.11
C HIS A 42 -8.06 -23.53 6.13
N LYS A 43 -7.61 -24.73 5.76
CA LYS A 43 -6.76 -25.59 6.60
C LYS A 43 -5.38 -24.97 6.87
N HIS A 44 -4.72 -24.41 5.84
CA HIS A 44 -3.32 -24.01 5.95
C HIS A 44 -3.12 -22.56 6.39
N LEU A 45 -4.13 -21.70 6.21
CA LEU A 45 -4.01 -20.29 6.53
C LEU A 45 -3.73 -20.02 8.01
N PRO A 46 -4.47 -20.61 8.99
CA PRO A 46 -4.19 -20.39 10.41
C PRO A 46 -2.85 -20.96 10.89
N LEU A 47 -2.29 -21.92 10.16
CA LEU A 47 -0.99 -22.52 10.48
C LEU A 47 0.19 -21.63 10.03
N ASN A 48 -0.05 -20.63 9.18
CA ASN A 48 1.00 -19.85 8.54
C ASN A 48 0.84 -18.34 8.72
N HIS A 49 -0.37 -17.84 8.93
CA HIS A 49 -0.65 -16.42 9.14
C HIS A 49 -0.93 -16.15 10.62
N PRO A 50 -0.04 -15.45 11.34
CA PRO A 50 -0.13 -15.29 12.80
C PRO A 50 -1.32 -14.43 13.28
N GLY A 51 -2.04 -13.76 12.38
CA GLY A 51 -3.13 -12.84 12.70
C GLY A 51 -4.52 -13.30 12.27
N VAL A 52 -4.72 -14.56 11.84
CA VAL A 52 -6.05 -15.02 11.37
C VAL A 52 -7.15 -14.78 12.40
N TYR A 53 -6.85 -15.02 13.67
CA TYR A 53 -7.81 -14.91 14.77
C TYR A 53 -7.69 -13.60 15.57
N LYS A 54 -7.01 -12.57 15.05
CA LYS A 54 -6.89 -11.29 15.77
C LYS A 54 -8.24 -10.53 15.81
N PHE A 55 -8.96 -10.54 14.70
CA PHE A 55 -10.22 -9.78 14.53
C PHE A 55 -11.45 -10.66 14.41
N THR A 56 -11.26 -11.97 14.36
CA THR A 56 -12.33 -12.96 14.16
C THR A 56 -12.05 -14.16 15.05
N SER A 57 -13.04 -14.65 15.82
CA SER A 57 -12.89 -15.88 16.60
C SER A 57 -12.77 -17.11 15.67
N LYS A 58 -12.32 -18.25 16.22
CA LYS A 58 -12.25 -19.49 15.45
C LYS A 58 -13.63 -19.94 14.98
N GLU A 59 -14.64 -19.79 15.82
CA GLU A 59 -16.03 -20.13 15.54
C GLU A 59 -16.59 -19.26 14.40
N ASN A 60 -16.36 -17.95 14.45
CA ASN A 60 -16.76 -17.03 13.38
C ASN A 60 -15.99 -17.30 12.08
N TRP A 61 -14.70 -17.67 12.17
CA TRP A 61 -13.90 -18.04 11.01
C TRP A 61 -14.47 -19.29 10.30
N GLU A 62 -14.95 -20.28 11.07
CA GLU A 62 -15.63 -21.44 10.53
C GLU A 62 -16.96 -21.06 9.86
N ILE A 63 -17.75 -20.17 10.46
CA ILE A 63 -19.00 -19.66 9.85
C ILE A 63 -18.69 -18.95 8.51
N ILE A 64 -17.67 -18.11 8.46
CA ILE A 64 -17.23 -17.42 7.24
C ILE A 64 -16.82 -18.44 6.17
N TYR A 65 -16.10 -19.49 6.56
CA TYR A 65 -15.73 -20.58 5.65
C TYR A 65 -16.94 -21.28 5.07
N GLN A 66 -17.88 -21.71 5.90
CA GLN A 66 -19.11 -22.39 5.46
C GLN A 66 -19.95 -21.49 4.54
N ASN A 67 -20.09 -20.21 4.88
CA ASN A 67 -20.81 -19.25 4.04
C ASN A 67 -20.10 -19.04 2.67
N THR A 68 -18.78 -19.07 2.64
CA THR A 68 -18.02 -18.96 1.39
C THR A 68 -18.16 -20.24 0.57
N LEU A 69 -18.12 -21.39 1.22
CA LEU A 69 -18.29 -22.70 0.58
C LEU A 69 -19.66 -22.80 -0.11
N ASN A 70 -20.74 -22.36 0.57
CA ASN A 70 -22.10 -22.36 0.03
C ASN A 70 -22.27 -21.49 -1.23
N LYS A 71 -21.39 -20.51 -1.44
CA LYS A 71 -21.36 -19.71 -2.66
C LYS A 71 -20.72 -20.44 -3.85
N ILE A 72 -20.03 -21.58 -3.61
CA ILE A 72 -19.40 -22.41 -4.66
C ILE A 72 -20.37 -23.51 -5.08
N ASN A 73 -21.45 -23.15 -5.74
CA ASN A 73 -22.52 -24.08 -6.13
C ASN A 73 -22.67 -24.28 -7.65
N VAL A 74 -21.95 -23.50 -8.45
CA VAL A 74 -21.89 -23.58 -9.93
C VAL A 74 -20.45 -23.35 -10.42
N PRO A 75 -20.09 -23.84 -11.63
CA PRO A 75 -18.80 -23.48 -12.25
C PRO A 75 -18.65 -21.96 -12.38
N MET A 76 -17.46 -21.43 -12.09
CA MET A 76 -17.19 -19.98 -12.11
C MET A 76 -16.04 -19.64 -13.04
N GLN A 77 -16.12 -18.46 -13.65
CA GLN A 77 -14.95 -17.84 -14.27
C GLN A 77 -13.85 -17.60 -13.23
N SER A 78 -12.59 -17.73 -13.63
CA SER A 78 -11.43 -17.60 -12.73
C SER A 78 -11.43 -16.24 -11.99
N VAL A 79 -11.89 -15.16 -12.66
CA VAL A 79 -12.00 -13.85 -12.02
C VAL A 79 -13.05 -13.84 -10.90
N LYS A 80 -14.21 -14.47 -11.10
CA LYS A 80 -15.28 -14.53 -10.07
C LYS A 80 -14.84 -15.34 -8.85
N TYR A 81 -14.17 -16.45 -9.07
CA TYR A 81 -13.60 -17.23 -7.96
C TYR A 81 -12.54 -16.43 -7.19
N ARG A 82 -11.66 -15.67 -7.86
CA ARG A 82 -10.70 -14.78 -7.18
C ARG A 82 -11.38 -13.67 -6.37
N LEU A 83 -12.50 -13.11 -6.83
CA LEU A 83 -13.28 -12.14 -6.04
C LEU A 83 -13.84 -12.81 -4.78
N LEU A 84 -14.36 -14.04 -4.89
CA LEU A 84 -14.84 -14.81 -3.74
C LEU A 84 -13.72 -15.11 -2.72
N LEU A 85 -12.53 -15.51 -3.19
CA LEU A 85 -11.38 -15.71 -2.33
C LEU A 85 -10.93 -14.41 -1.65
N ARG A 86 -11.02 -13.25 -2.33
CA ARG A 86 -10.72 -11.94 -1.73
C ARG A 86 -11.72 -11.60 -0.64
N GLU A 87 -13.01 -11.75 -0.90
CA GLU A 87 -14.06 -11.56 0.12
C GLU A 87 -13.81 -12.43 1.36
N TYR A 88 -13.44 -13.70 1.17
CA TYR A 88 -13.06 -14.59 2.25
C TYR A 88 -11.87 -14.05 3.06
N LEU A 89 -10.79 -13.62 2.39
CA LEU A 89 -9.56 -13.18 3.02
C LEU A 89 -9.64 -11.79 3.68
N THR A 90 -10.60 -10.92 3.29
CA THR A 90 -10.77 -9.61 3.94
C THR A 90 -11.12 -9.73 5.43
N ASN A 91 -11.70 -10.85 5.84
CA ASN A 91 -12.04 -11.11 7.24
C ASN A 91 -10.81 -11.27 8.16
N ILE A 92 -9.61 -11.48 7.60
CA ILE A 92 -8.35 -11.48 8.36
C ILE A 92 -7.96 -10.06 8.76
N GLN A 93 -8.44 -9.05 8.03
CA GLN A 93 -8.09 -7.65 8.19
C GLN A 93 -6.57 -7.41 8.13
N CYS A 94 -5.93 -7.95 7.07
CA CYS A 94 -4.51 -7.81 6.80
C CYS A 94 -4.26 -7.32 5.37
N GLY A 95 -3.72 -6.12 5.21
CA GLY A 95 -3.45 -5.50 3.92
C GLY A 95 -2.39 -6.23 3.07
N HIS A 96 -1.52 -7.00 3.71
CA HIS A 96 -0.48 -7.77 3.02
C HIS A 96 -0.95 -9.15 2.53
N THR A 97 -2.14 -9.64 2.98
CA THR A 97 -2.73 -10.88 2.49
C THR A 97 -3.44 -10.62 1.17
N GLN A 98 -3.10 -11.34 0.08
CA GLN A 98 -3.59 -11.03 -1.26
C GLN A 98 -3.83 -12.28 -2.09
N VAL A 99 -4.85 -12.24 -2.95
CA VAL A 99 -5.08 -13.23 -4.02
C VAL A 99 -4.36 -12.78 -5.28
N ILE A 100 -3.53 -13.66 -5.83
CA ILE A 100 -2.74 -13.43 -7.04
C ILE A 100 -3.19 -14.43 -8.11
N PRO A 101 -3.44 -13.99 -9.36
CA PRO A 101 -3.83 -14.87 -10.45
C PRO A 101 -2.75 -15.94 -10.73
N SER A 102 -3.16 -17.11 -11.25
CA SER A 102 -2.25 -18.09 -11.76
C SER A 102 -1.44 -17.55 -12.95
N ASN A 103 -0.23 -18.09 -13.15
CA ASN A 103 0.61 -17.74 -14.30
C ASN A 103 -0.12 -17.97 -15.64
N LYS A 104 -1.00 -18.98 -15.72
CA LYS A 104 -1.83 -19.26 -16.89
C LYS A 104 -2.81 -18.12 -17.14
N SER A 105 -3.53 -17.65 -16.09
CA SER A 105 -4.46 -16.53 -16.19
C SER A 105 -3.76 -15.24 -16.62
N ILE A 106 -2.57 -14.96 -16.07
CA ILE A 106 -1.76 -13.78 -16.46
C ILE A 106 -1.36 -13.86 -17.94
N LYS A 107 -0.89 -15.03 -18.42
CA LYS A 107 -0.51 -15.21 -19.82
C LYS A 107 -1.69 -15.03 -20.78
N ILE A 108 -2.87 -15.53 -20.41
CA ILE A 108 -4.11 -15.38 -21.21
C ILE A 108 -4.48 -13.90 -21.29
N PHE A 109 -4.48 -13.21 -20.16
CA PHE A 109 -4.80 -11.78 -20.11
C PHE A 109 -3.86 -10.96 -21.00
N ASN A 110 -2.55 -11.09 -20.85
CA ASN A 110 -1.57 -10.29 -21.57
C ASN A 110 -1.57 -10.49 -23.10
N LYS A 111 -2.29 -11.49 -23.63
CA LYS A 111 -2.36 -11.76 -25.07
C LYS A 111 -3.37 -10.92 -25.83
N ARG A 112 -4.21 -10.15 -25.17
CA ARG A 112 -5.27 -9.38 -25.79
C ARG A 112 -5.25 -7.90 -25.40
N LYS A 113 -5.92 -7.06 -26.18
CA LYS A 113 -6.18 -5.67 -25.82
C LYS A 113 -7.25 -5.61 -24.74
N HIS A 114 -7.04 -4.76 -23.76
CA HIS A 114 -7.97 -4.49 -22.67
C HIS A 114 -8.53 -3.09 -22.77
N PHE A 115 -9.75 -2.94 -22.27
CA PHE A 115 -10.41 -1.65 -22.13
C PHE A 115 -10.68 -1.42 -20.64
N SER A 116 -10.38 -0.23 -20.16
CA SER A 116 -10.65 0.20 -18.79
C SER A 116 -11.33 1.56 -18.80
N ALA A 117 -11.97 1.91 -17.68
CA ALA A 117 -12.57 3.23 -17.53
C ALA A 117 -11.51 4.32 -17.76
N PRO A 118 -11.74 5.27 -18.70
CA PRO A 118 -10.72 6.24 -19.12
C PRO A 118 -10.64 7.45 -18.17
N PHE A 119 -10.67 7.20 -16.87
CA PHE A 119 -10.55 8.20 -15.82
C PHE A 119 -10.00 7.56 -14.54
N LYS A 120 -9.37 8.36 -13.68
CA LYS A 120 -8.99 7.97 -12.34
C LYS A 120 -9.85 8.68 -11.33
N VAL A 121 -10.04 8.03 -10.19
CA VAL A 121 -10.92 8.50 -9.12
C VAL A 121 -10.24 8.45 -7.77
N VAL A 122 -10.82 9.16 -6.81
CA VAL A 122 -10.61 9.01 -5.39
C VAL A 122 -11.95 8.75 -4.71
N PHE A 123 -11.95 8.03 -3.60
CA PHE A 123 -13.15 7.82 -2.78
C PHE A 123 -13.11 8.79 -1.60
N LEU A 124 -14.02 9.77 -1.61
CA LEU A 124 -14.17 10.80 -0.58
C LEU A 124 -15.56 10.72 0.02
N ASN A 125 -15.66 10.43 1.32
CA ASN A 125 -16.94 10.36 2.02
C ASN A 125 -17.97 9.49 1.28
N HIS A 126 -17.54 8.30 0.82
CA HIS A 126 -18.34 7.35 0.04
C HIS A 126 -18.81 7.87 -1.33
N LYS A 127 -18.16 8.90 -1.88
CA LYS A 127 -18.40 9.46 -3.22
C LYS A 127 -17.21 9.13 -4.13
N MET A 128 -17.47 8.96 -5.40
CA MET A 128 -16.47 8.71 -6.43
C MET A 128 -16.16 10.01 -7.17
N VAL A 129 -14.97 10.58 -6.92
CA VAL A 129 -14.57 11.88 -7.48
C VAL A 129 -13.43 11.72 -8.47
N VAL A 130 -13.56 12.32 -9.65
CA VAL A 130 -12.57 12.27 -10.74
C VAL A 130 -11.31 13.05 -10.35
N THR A 131 -10.15 12.40 -10.44
CA THR A 131 -8.83 13.02 -10.23
C THR A 131 -8.05 13.19 -11.53
N GLN A 132 -8.35 12.38 -12.55
CA GLN A 132 -7.70 12.47 -13.86
C GLN A 132 -8.68 12.04 -14.96
N ASN A 133 -8.81 12.86 -15.99
CA ASN A 133 -9.55 12.53 -17.20
C ASN A 133 -8.59 12.01 -18.28
N GLU A 134 -8.75 10.76 -18.69
CA GLU A 134 -8.02 10.10 -19.78
C GLU A 134 -8.95 9.84 -20.98
N SER A 135 -10.17 10.40 -20.96
CA SER A 135 -11.20 10.21 -21.96
C SER A 135 -11.14 11.25 -23.08
N ASN A 136 -11.95 11.01 -24.10
CA ASN A 136 -12.16 11.92 -25.23
C ASN A 136 -13.07 13.12 -24.90
N ASP A 137 -13.78 13.13 -23.76
CA ASP A 137 -14.72 14.18 -23.39
C ASP A 137 -14.09 15.15 -22.38
N SER A 138 -13.96 16.43 -22.79
CA SER A 138 -13.36 17.48 -21.95
C SER A 138 -14.27 17.96 -20.81
N ASN A 139 -15.58 17.63 -20.83
CA ASN A 139 -16.51 18.00 -19.77
C ASN A 139 -16.33 17.16 -18.51
N LEU A 140 -15.63 16.01 -18.58
CA LEU A 140 -15.25 15.23 -17.42
C LEU A 140 -14.03 15.86 -16.74
N VAL A 141 -14.24 16.94 -16.00
CA VAL A 141 -13.18 17.69 -15.31
C VAL A 141 -12.80 17.04 -13.97
N LYS A 142 -11.62 17.39 -13.45
CA LYS A 142 -11.23 17.03 -12.07
C LYS A 142 -12.24 17.59 -11.08
N GLY A 143 -12.48 16.87 -9.98
CA GLY A 143 -13.47 17.25 -8.98
C GLY A 143 -14.91 16.85 -9.35
N THR A 144 -15.18 16.36 -10.56
CA THR A 144 -16.52 15.85 -10.93
C THR A 144 -16.86 14.61 -10.10
N GLU A 145 -18.01 14.59 -9.43
CA GLU A 145 -18.57 13.43 -8.73
C GLU A 145 -19.29 12.51 -9.74
N ILE A 146 -18.91 11.26 -9.80
CA ILE A 146 -19.61 10.23 -10.60
C ILE A 146 -20.72 9.62 -9.75
N LEU A 147 -21.96 9.67 -10.24
CA LEU A 147 -23.13 9.08 -9.61
C LEU A 147 -23.40 7.66 -10.12
N THR A 148 -23.29 7.46 -11.45
CA THR A 148 -23.45 6.12 -12.04
C THR A 148 -22.44 5.87 -13.13
N ILE A 149 -22.08 4.59 -13.35
CA ILE A 149 -21.23 4.10 -14.42
C ILE A 149 -21.98 2.95 -15.10
N ASN A 150 -22.36 3.09 -16.38
CA ASN A 150 -23.14 2.11 -17.13
C ASN A 150 -24.39 1.63 -16.35
N GLY A 151 -25.09 2.57 -15.68
CA GLY A 151 -26.26 2.30 -14.86
C GLY A 151 -25.98 1.80 -13.44
N ASN A 152 -24.75 1.40 -13.10
CA ASN A 152 -24.39 0.99 -11.75
C ASN A 152 -24.13 2.21 -10.87
N LYS A 153 -24.76 2.32 -9.71
CA LYS A 153 -24.53 3.42 -8.77
C LYS A 153 -23.11 3.38 -8.22
N ALA A 154 -22.41 4.52 -8.24
CA ALA A 154 -21.04 4.62 -7.79
C ALA A 154 -20.86 4.20 -6.32
N ALA A 155 -21.81 4.54 -5.44
CA ALA A 155 -21.81 4.11 -4.04
C ALA A 155 -21.84 2.58 -3.90
N GLU A 156 -22.71 1.88 -4.65
CA GLU A 156 -22.80 0.42 -4.65
C GLU A 156 -21.51 -0.24 -5.22
N VAL A 157 -20.86 0.42 -6.19
CA VAL A 157 -19.55 -0.02 -6.71
C VAL A 157 -18.48 0.11 -5.64
N ILE A 158 -18.47 1.21 -4.90
CA ILE A 158 -17.54 1.45 -3.77
C ILE A 158 -17.74 0.38 -2.69
N ASP A 159 -18.99 0.09 -2.29
CA ASP A 159 -19.28 -0.93 -1.28
C ASP A 159 -18.76 -2.31 -1.69
N LYS A 160 -19.00 -2.72 -2.93
CA LYS A 160 -18.47 -3.99 -3.46
C LYS A 160 -16.93 -4.01 -3.46
N ILE A 161 -16.28 -2.88 -3.75
CA ILE A 161 -14.83 -2.77 -3.66
C ILE A 161 -14.36 -2.93 -2.21
N TYR A 162 -15.04 -2.31 -1.23
CA TYR A 162 -14.68 -2.40 0.18
C TYR A 162 -14.78 -3.83 0.74
N VAL A 163 -15.70 -4.63 0.22
CA VAL A 163 -15.85 -6.04 0.59
C VAL A 163 -14.66 -6.89 0.15
N ILE A 164 -14.02 -6.57 -0.97
CA ILE A 164 -12.90 -7.35 -1.54
C ILE A 164 -11.54 -6.72 -1.34
N GLN A 165 -11.48 -5.51 -0.76
CA GLN A 165 -10.22 -4.79 -0.49
C GLN A 165 -9.70 -5.13 0.91
N ASN A 166 -8.61 -5.91 0.97
CA ASN A 166 -7.91 -6.17 2.22
C ASN A 166 -7.35 -4.87 2.80
N ALA A 167 -7.49 -4.73 4.12
CA ALA A 167 -6.99 -3.58 4.85
C ALA A 167 -6.51 -4.00 6.24
N ASP A 168 -5.39 -3.43 6.72
CA ASP A 168 -4.91 -3.66 8.08
C ASP A 168 -5.96 -3.16 9.08
N ALA A 169 -6.33 -4.00 10.05
CA ALA A 169 -7.38 -3.71 11.03
C ALA A 169 -8.72 -3.22 10.42
N GLY A 170 -8.97 -3.52 9.15
CA GLY A 170 -10.16 -3.06 8.44
C GLY A 170 -10.18 -1.55 8.13
N LEU A 171 -9.05 -0.85 8.24
CA LEU A 171 -8.94 0.60 8.12
C LEU A 171 -9.61 1.15 6.84
N GLN A 172 -10.52 2.09 7.04
CA GLN A 172 -11.23 2.74 5.95
C GLN A 172 -10.29 3.61 5.08
N SER A 173 -9.27 4.23 5.69
CA SER A 173 -8.20 4.94 4.98
C SER A 173 -7.58 4.07 3.89
N MET A 174 -7.19 2.83 4.24
CA MET A 174 -6.63 1.88 3.28
C MET A 174 -7.64 1.47 2.19
N LYS A 175 -8.89 1.20 2.57
CA LYS A 175 -9.95 0.84 1.61
C LYS A 175 -10.22 1.96 0.63
N ASN A 176 -10.29 3.21 1.10
CA ASN A 176 -10.48 4.39 0.27
C ASN A 176 -9.36 4.55 -0.76
N PHE A 177 -8.11 4.56 -0.31
CA PHE A 177 -6.97 4.82 -1.18
C PHE A 177 -6.72 3.68 -2.16
N TYR A 178 -6.56 2.45 -1.66
CA TYR A 178 -6.23 1.31 -2.52
C TYR A 178 -7.42 0.83 -3.34
N GLY A 179 -8.65 0.96 -2.84
CA GLY A 179 -9.87 0.71 -3.59
C GLY A 179 -10.00 1.66 -4.79
N ALA A 180 -9.77 2.95 -4.58
CA ALA A 180 -9.79 3.95 -5.64
C ALA A 180 -8.61 3.79 -6.63
N THR A 181 -7.40 3.55 -6.13
CA THR A 181 -6.22 3.32 -6.98
C THR A 181 -6.39 2.09 -7.89
N GLN A 182 -7.08 1.05 -7.40
CA GLN A 182 -7.36 -0.18 -8.14
C GLN A 182 -8.76 -0.21 -8.77
N PHE A 183 -9.48 0.91 -8.75
CA PHE A 183 -10.87 1.01 -9.22
C PHE A 183 -11.08 0.38 -10.60
N GLN A 184 -10.26 0.73 -11.59
CA GLN A 184 -10.39 0.21 -12.95
C GLN A 184 -10.31 -1.32 -12.97
N THR A 185 -9.36 -1.90 -12.24
CA THR A 185 -9.17 -3.36 -12.13
C THR A 185 -10.35 -4.03 -11.45
N TYR A 186 -10.84 -3.46 -10.36
CA TYR A 186 -12.00 -4.01 -9.63
C TYR A 186 -13.29 -3.88 -10.41
N TYR A 187 -13.49 -2.72 -11.06
CA TYR A 187 -14.68 -2.50 -11.90
C TYR A 187 -14.73 -3.52 -13.05
N MET A 188 -13.61 -3.69 -13.77
CA MET A 188 -13.49 -4.71 -14.81
C MET A 188 -13.74 -6.14 -14.29
N ALA A 189 -13.22 -6.47 -13.11
CA ALA A 189 -13.41 -7.79 -12.50
C ALA A 189 -14.88 -8.07 -12.14
N MET A 190 -15.63 -7.06 -11.72
CA MET A 190 -17.03 -7.18 -11.29
C MET A 190 -18.02 -7.11 -12.45
N TYR A 191 -17.79 -6.17 -13.39
CA TYR A 191 -18.77 -5.80 -14.40
C TYR A 191 -18.33 -6.10 -15.84
N GLY A 192 -17.07 -6.44 -16.06
CA GLY A 192 -16.48 -6.69 -17.38
C GLY A 192 -15.78 -5.47 -17.96
N GLU A 193 -15.31 -5.63 -19.19
CA GLU A 193 -14.62 -4.60 -19.95
C GLU A 193 -15.59 -3.94 -20.94
N ASP A 194 -15.58 -2.62 -20.96
CA ASP A 194 -16.32 -1.81 -21.93
C ASP A 194 -15.38 -0.83 -22.62
N SER A 195 -15.59 -0.62 -23.91
CA SER A 195 -14.84 0.39 -24.69
C SER A 195 -15.45 1.79 -24.58
N VAL A 196 -16.70 1.87 -24.06
CA VAL A 196 -17.48 3.10 -23.87
C VAL A 196 -18.13 3.03 -22.49
N TYR A 197 -18.09 4.13 -21.76
CA TYR A 197 -18.69 4.28 -20.44
C TYR A 197 -19.71 5.40 -20.45
N ASN A 198 -20.94 5.10 -20.06
CA ASN A 198 -22.00 6.08 -19.85
C ASN A 198 -22.01 6.50 -18.38
N LEU A 199 -21.82 7.78 -18.12
CA LEU A 199 -21.72 8.35 -16.79
C LEU A 199 -22.86 9.31 -16.52
N SER A 200 -23.49 9.25 -15.35
CA SER A 200 -24.17 10.40 -14.77
C SER A 200 -23.28 11.01 -13.70
N CYS A 201 -23.10 12.31 -13.71
CA CYS A 201 -22.13 13.02 -12.91
C CYS A 201 -22.70 14.33 -12.36
N VAL A 202 -22.08 14.87 -11.31
CA VAL A 202 -22.26 16.25 -10.85
C VAL A 202 -20.92 16.97 -10.96
N ASN A 203 -20.89 18.08 -11.69
CA ASN A 203 -19.67 18.89 -11.80
C ASN A 203 -19.45 19.75 -10.54
N THR A 204 -18.32 20.46 -10.48
CA THR A 204 -17.96 21.33 -9.35
C THR A 204 -18.86 22.56 -9.18
N LYS A 205 -19.73 22.86 -10.15
CA LYS A 205 -20.74 23.92 -10.09
C LYS A 205 -22.11 23.42 -9.59
N GLY A 206 -22.26 22.11 -9.43
CA GLY A 206 -23.52 21.47 -9.03
C GLY A 206 -24.42 21.04 -10.18
N ASP A 207 -23.97 21.20 -11.44
CA ASP A 207 -24.77 20.80 -12.61
C ASP A 207 -24.70 19.29 -12.82
N THR A 208 -25.83 18.66 -13.14
CA THR A 208 -25.89 17.26 -13.54
C THR A 208 -25.49 17.10 -15.00
N LEU A 209 -24.57 16.20 -15.29
CA LEU A 209 -24.07 15.88 -16.61
C LEU A 209 -24.31 14.41 -16.94
N TYR A 210 -24.62 14.14 -18.21
CA TYR A 210 -24.70 12.80 -18.81
C TYR A 210 -23.64 12.70 -19.89
N LEU A 211 -22.58 11.89 -19.65
CA LEU A 211 -21.42 11.82 -20.51
C LEU A 211 -21.26 10.40 -21.08
N THR A 212 -20.85 10.32 -22.34
CA THR A 212 -20.44 9.07 -22.98
C THR A 212 -18.94 9.14 -23.27
N VAL A 213 -18.13 8.47 -22.43
CA VAL A 213 -16.68 8.58 -22.46
C VAL A 213 -16.02 7.30 -22.99
N LYS A 214 -14.95 7.47 -23.75
CA LYS A 214 -14.07 6.40 -24.24
C LYS A 214 -12.62 6.84 -24.13
N GLU A 215 -11.70 5.89 -24.16
CA GLU A 215 -10.27 6.17 -24.12
C GLU A 215 -9.85 7.14 -25.25
N LYS A 216 -9.10 8.18 -24.88
CA LYS A 216 -8.50 9.09 -25.86
C LYS A 216 -7.36 8.34 -26.57
N LYS A 217 -7.29 8.43 -27.91
CA LYS A 217 -6.14 7.88 -28.64
C LYS A 217 -4.86 8.51 -28.10
N ALA A 218 -3.94 7.68 -27.60
CA ALA A 218 -2.70 8.15 -27.01
C ALA A 218 -1.86 8.92 -28.04
N GLU A 219 -1.70 10.22 -27.85
CA GLU A 219 -0.60 10.94 -28.47
C GLU A 219 0.70 10.50 -27.81
N LYS A 220 1.64 9.97 -28.62
CA LYS A 220 2.97 9.57 -28.12
C LYS A 220 3.74 10.83 -27.70
N LYS A 221 3.48 11.36 -26.51
CA LYS A 221 4.34 12.37 -25.88
C LYS A 221 5.63 11.68 -25.44
N LYS A 222 6.73 11.95 -26.16
CA LYS A 222 8.08 11.64 -25.66
C LYS A 222 8.32 12.51 -24.41
N VAL A 223 8.16 11.93 -23.25
CA VAL A 223 8.58 12.57 -21.98
C VAL A 223 10.09 12.64 -22.04
N LYS A 224 10.64 13.81 -22.38
CA LYS A 224 12.06 14.11 -22.17
C LYS A 224 12.27 14.20 -20.67
N THR A 225 12.81 13.14 -20.05
CA THR A 225 13.35 13.21 -18.68
C THR A 225 14.54 14.16 -18.72
N ALA A 226 14.39 15.36 -18.17
CA ALA A 226 15.50 16.27 -17.97
C ALA A 226 16.54 15.56 -17.09
N LYS A 227 17.77 15.39 -17.61
CA LYS A 227 18.91 14.92 -16.81
C LYS A 227 19.25 16.04 -15.81
N THR A 228 18.76 15.90 -14.57
CA THR A 228 19.12 16.84 -13.50
C THR A 228 20.53 16.53 -12.98
N LYS A 229 21.25 17.55 -12.55
CA LYS A 229 22.63 17.49 -12.01
C LYS A 229 22.77 16.53 -10.79
N TYR A 230 21.66 16.07 -10.22
CA TYR A 230 21.56 15.26 -9.01
C TYR A 230 20.82 13.92 -9.24
N THR A 231 21.33 13.07 -10.14
CA THR A 231 20.73 11.76 -10.45
C THR A 231 20.66 10.80 -9.24
N LEU A 232 21.48 11.02 -8.22
CA LEU A 232 21.42 10.21 -6.98
C LEU A 232 20.29 10.67 -6.05
N LEU A 233 20.09 11.99 -5.91
CA LEU A 233 19.08 12.57 -5.01
C LEU A 233 17.66 12.60 -5.61
N ASN A 234 17.57 12.54 -6.95
CA ASN A 234 16.28 12.50 -7.64
C ASN A 234 16.15 11.19 -8.41
N GLN A 235 15.49 10.23 -7.79
CA GLN A 235 15.17 8.92 -8.33
C GLN A 235 13.65 8.83 -8.62
N LYS A 236 13.24 7.78 -9.33
CA LYS A 236 11.81 7.52 -9.59
C LYS A 236 10.96 7.51 -8.32
N LEU A 237 11.51 6.98 -7.21
CA LEU A 237 10.82 6.81 -5.92
C LEU A 237 11.23 7.83 -4.86
N ALA A 238 12.15 8.74 -5.15
CA ALA A 238 12.56 9.79 -4.22
C ALA A 238 12.95 11.07 -4.97
N SER A 239 12.65 12.22 -4.36
CA SER A 239 13.14 13.52 -4.82
C SER A 239 13.50 14.40 -3.62
N PHE A 240 14.55 15.21 -3.79
CA PHE A 240 15.06 16.10 -2.78
C PHE A 240 15.25 17.50 -3.35
N LYS A 241 14.84 18.52 -2.58
CA LYS A 241 14.97 19.92 -2.96
C LYS A 241 15.17 20.79 -1.74
N ILE A 242 16.14 21.72 -1.80
CA ILE A 242 16.33 22.77 -0.78
C ILE A 242 15.77 24.08 -1.31
N TYR A 243 15.04 24.78 -0.45
CA TYR A 243 14.50 26.10 -0.66
C TYR A 243 15.35 27.10 0.12
N LYS A 244 16.05 27.99 -0.63
CA LYS A 244 16.92 29.03 -0.08
C LYS A 244 16.11 30.28 0.24
N GLY A 245 16.73 31.19 0.99
CA GLY A 245 16.14 32.45 1.44
C GLY A 245 15.56 32.32 2.86
N ASP A 246 14.57 33.09 3.16
CA ASP A 246 14.03 33.21 4.53
C ASP A 246 13.49 31.92 5.13
N THR A 247 13.16 30.92 4.29
CA THR A 247 12.57 29.67 4.78
C THR A 247 13.60 28.64 5.27
N GLN A 248 14.81 28.62 4.74
CA GLN A 248 15.86 27.62 5.07
C GLN A 248 15.28 26.19 5.22
N ALA A 249 14.48 25.75 4.25
CA ALA A 249 13.73 24.50 4.31
C ALA A 249 14.14 23.50 3.23
N ALA A 250 14.06 22.20 3.53
CA ALA A 250 14.24 21.13 2.57
C ALA A 250 12.97 20.28 2.45
N VAL A 251 12.67 19.80 1.26
CA VAL A 251 11.62 18.81 0.99
C VAL A 251 12.28 17.52 0.53
N LEU A 252 12.05 16.45 1.29
CA LEU A 252 12.43 15.09 0.95
C LEU A 252 11.15 14.27 0.72
N LYS A 253 10.84 14.02 -0.55
CA LYS A 253 9.68 13.20 -0.92
C LYS A 253 10.12 11.77 -1.19
N ILE A 254 9.48 10.79 -0.54
CA ILE A 254 9.75 9.36 -0.71
C ILE A 254 8.44 8.65 -1.06
N LYS A 255 8.38 8.11 -2.28
CA LYS A 255 7.21 7.38 -2.81
C LYS A 255 7.26 5.87 -2.54
N GLY A 256 8.37 5.37 -2.03
CA GLY A 256 8.56 3.96 -1.69
C GLY A 256 9.95 3.68 -1.16
N PHE A 257 10.06 2.71 -0.26
CA PHE A 257 11.32 2.28 0.36
C PHE A 257 11.95 1.13 -0.42
N GLN A 258 12.30 1.40 -1.69
CA GLN A 258 13.02 0.50 -2.61
C GLN A 258 14.00 1.33 -3.44
N LEU A 259 14.74 2.17 -2.73
CA LEU A 259 15.63 3.15 -3.32
C LEU A 259 16.94 2.49 -3.74
N ASN A 260 17.41 2.83 -4.92
CA ASN A 260 18.76 2.44 -5.31
C ASN A 260 19.77 3.20 -4.45
N LYS A 261 20.61 2.46 -3.69
CA LYS A 261 21.62 3.03 -2.78
C LYS A 261 21.03 4.00 -1.74
N ALA A 262 19.92 3.63 -1.08
CA ALA A 262 19.21 4.45 -0.10
C ALA A 262 20.14 5.12 0.94
N ASN A 263 21.09 4.37 1.52
CA ASN A 263 22.04 4.89 2.48
C ASN A 263 22.93 6.01 1.94
N LYS A 264 23.36 5.94 0.65
CA LYS A 264 24.13 7.01 0.00
C LYS A 264 23.25 8.22 -0.33
N LEU A 265 21.99 7.98 -0.70
CA LEU A 265 21.03 9.04 -0.95
C LEU A 265 20.76 9.84 0.33
N TYR A 266 20.46 9.16 1.43
CA TYR A 266 20.21 9.82 2.70
C TYR A 266 21.46 10.54 3.21
N ALA A 267 22.63 9.89 3.21
CA ALA A 267 23.88 10.52 3.62
C ALA A 267 24.10 11.85 2.88
N LYS A 268 23.96 11.83 1.54
CA LYS A 268 24.16 13.04 0.74
C LYS A 268 23.08 14.10 0.99
N ALA A 269 21.80 13.72 1.13
CA ALA A 269 20.72 14.67 1.39
C ALA A 269 20.91 15.37 2.74
N PHE A 270 21.29 14.64 3.77
CA PHE A 270 21.51 15.20 5.11
C PHE A 270 22.82 16.00 5.19
N GLU A 271 23.89 15.61 4.48
CA GLU A 271 25.10 16.41 4.29
C GLU A 271 24.76 17.76 3.63
N GLU A 272 24.02 17.76 2.50
CA GLU A 272 23.59 19.00 1.84
C GLU A 272 22.69 19.89 2.72
N MET A 273 21.85 19.29 3.58
CA MET A 273 21.05 20.06 4.54
C MET A 273 21.93 20.72 5.61
N ALA A 274 22.96 20.02 6.11
CA ALA A 274 23.91 20.55 7.08
C ALA A 274 24.74 21.69 6.47
N ASP A 275 25.33 21.48 5.27
CA ASP A 275 26.12 22.49 4.56
C ASP A 275 25.36 23.79 4.24
N GLN A 276 24.04 23.69 4.09
CA GLN A 276 23.18 24.83 3.77
C GLN A 276 22.38 25.34 4.98
N GLU A 277 22.72 24.88 6.20
CA GLU A 277 22.10 25.30 7.46
C GLU A 277 20.57 25.22 7.42
N VAL A 278 20.04 24.13 6.86
CA VAL A 278 18.59 23.89 6.76
C VAL A 278 17.98 23.75 8.16
N LYS A 279 16.95 24.53 8.44
CA LYS A 279 16.23 24.57 9.75
C LYS A 279 14.96 23.73 9.75
N PHE A 280 14.33 23.55 8.60
CA PHE A 280 13.05 22.86 8.46
C PHE A 280 13.14 21.74 7.44
N LEU A 281 12.79 20.53 7.82
CA LEU A 281 12.65 19.38 6.92
C LEU A 281 11.19 19.02 6.73
N ILE A 282 10.74 19.00 5.49
CA ILE A 282 9.42 18.48 5.10
C ILE A 282 9.63 17.09 4.48
N LEU A 283 9.18 16.06 5.18
CA LEU A 283 9.19 14.66 4.72
C LEU A 283 7.84 14.33 4.10
N ASP A 284 7.76 14.18 2.77
CA ASP A 284 6.51 13.85 2.06
C ASP A 284 6.42 12.34 1.79
N LEU A 285 5.52 11.66 2.50
CA LEU A 285 5.25 10.22 2.40
C LEU A 285 3.92 9.90 1.71
N ARG A 286 3.25 10.88 1.11
CA ARG A 286 1.96 10.66 0.43
C ARG A 286 2.08 9.65 -0.70
N GLY A 287 1.14 8.68 -0.70
CA GLY A 287 1.10 7.58 -1.68
C GLY A 287 2.24 6.57 -1.53
N ASN A 288 3.01 6.60 -0.44
CA ASN A 288 4.10 5.66 -0.19
C ASN A 288 3.55 4.34 0.35
N GLY A 289 3.46 3.32 -0.48
CA GLY A 289 2.99 1.98 -0.12
C GLY A 289 3.96 1.16 0.75
N GLY A 290 5.06 1.74 1.22
CA GLY A 290 6.05 1.05 2.05
C GLY A 290 7.25 0.51 1.28
N GLY A 291 7.78 -0.62 1.73
CA GLY A 291 8.96 -1.28 1.17
C GLY A 291 9.88 -1.82 2.26
N SER A 292 11.19 -1.58 2.12
CA SER A 292 12.21 -2.06 3.06
C SER A 292 12.13 -1.33 4.40
N ILE A 293 11.84 -2.07 5.46
CA ILE A 293 11.87 -1.54 6.82
C ILE A 293 13.29 -1.07 7.23
N MET A 294 14.32 -1.70 6.67
CA MET A 294 15.71 -1.30 6.93
C MET A 294 16.03 0.06 6.33
N GLU A 295 15.51 0.37 5.13
CA GLU A 295 15.66 1.69 4.51
C GLU A 295 14.86 2.76 5.27
N ALA A 296 13.68 2.40 5.75
CA ALA A 296 12.86 3.27 6.59
C ALA A 296 13.55 3.57 7.92
N ALA A 297 14.12 2.56 8.59
CA ALA A 297 14.91 2.75 9.82
C ALA A 297 16.20 3.53 9.58
N GLU A 298 16.84 3.36 8.40
CA GLU A 298 17.99 4.19 8.00
C GLU A 298 17.61 5.67 7.94
N LEU A 299 16.48 6.01 7.32
CA LEU A 299 15.98 7.40 7.29
C LEU A 299 15.76 7.96 8.70
N ILE A 300 15.06 7.20 9.57
CA ILE A 300 14.80 7.64 10.95
C ILE A 300 16.11 7.83 11.73
N SER A 301 17.17 7.06 11.44
CA SER A 301 18.45 7.22 12.12
C SER A 301 19.12 8.57 11.91
N TYR A 302 18.80 9.29 10.82
CA TYR A 302 19.24 10.66 10.57
C TYR A 302 18.42 11.71 11.33
N LEU A 303 17.26 11.33 11.87
CA LEU A 303 16.33 12.22 12.59
C LEU A 303 16.32 11.94 14.10
N SER A 304 16.71 10.74 14.52
CA SER A 304 16.70 10.33 15.93
C SER A 304 17.97 10.81 16.65
N LYS A 305 17.81 11.21 17.92
CA LYS A 305 18.94 11.58 18.80
C LYS A 305 19.64 10.38 19.40
N ASP A 306 18.89 9.29 19.62
CA ASP A 306 19.34 8.11 20.34
C ASP A 306 19.22 6.84 19.49
N THR A 307 19.91 5.78 19.93
CA THR A 307 19.67 4.43 19.44
C THR A 307 18.23 4.04 19.74
N PHE A 308 17.56 3.44 18.77
CA PHE A 308 16.17 3.02 18.92
C PHE A 308 15.96 1.59 18.41
N SER A 309 15.12 0.85 19.10
CA SER A 309 14.59 -0.40 18.59
C SER A 309 13.40 -0.08 17.68
N TYR A 310 13.47 -0.47 16.41
CA TYR A 310 12.47 -0.09 15.43
C TYR A 310 11.41 -1.16 15.18
N GLY A 311 11.50 -2.28 15.83
CA GLY A 311 10.47 -3.29 15.82
C GLY A 311 10.96 -4.64 16.27
N PHE A 312 10.01 -5.50 16.59
CA PHE A 312 10.27 -6.93 16.73
C PHE A 312 9.29 -7.69 15.82
N ALA A 313 9.75 -8.83 15.32
CA ALA A 313 8.90 -9.72 14.54
C ALA A 313 8.72 -11.06 15.27
N ARG A 314 7.49 -11.57 15.22
CA ARG A 314 7.11 -12.90 15.72
C ARG A 314 6.51 -13.69 14.58
N GLY A 315 6.90 -14.93 14.42
CA GLY A 315 6.44 -15.78 13.32
C GLY A 315 6.08 -17.19 13.75
N LEU A 316 5.29 -17.85 12.91
CA LEU A 316 4.94 -19.25 13.02
C LEU A 316 6.00 -20.14 12.37
N GLN A 317 6.04 -21.42 12.75
CA GLN A 317 7.08 -22.35 12.35
C GLN A 317 6.75 -23.00 10.99
N GLY A 318 7.67 -22.80 10.01
CA GLY A 318 7.66 -23.55 8.75
C GLY A 318 6.61 -23.14 7.71
N LEU A 319 6.70 -23.75 6.53
CA LEU A 319 5.67 -23.71 5.51
C LEU A 319 4.91 -25.04 5.53
N THR A 320 3.60 -24.97 5.74
CA THR A 320 2.74 -26.18 5.75
C THR A 320 2.03 -26.42 4.41
N TYR A 321 2.32 -25.61 3.39
CA TYR A 321 1.65 -25.60 2.10
C TYR A 321 2.61 -25.64 0.91
N SER A 322 2.07 -25.93 -0.29
CA SER A 322 2.80 -25.86 -1.54
C SER A 322 3.11 -24.40 -1.93
N SER A 323 4.34 -24.14 -2.32
CA SER A 323 4.83 -22.83 -2.77
C SER A 323 5.73 -23.02 -3.99
N PRO A 324 5.78 -22.07 -4.93
CA PRO A 324 6.74 -22.08 -6.03
C PRO A 324 8.18 -22.25 -5.51
N PHE A 325 8.99 -23.05 -6.21
CA PHE A 325 10.34 -23.42 -5.75
C PHE A 325 11.19 -22.20 -5.37
N SER A 326 11.20 -21.16 -6.20
CA SER A 326 11.95 -19.93 -5.93
C SER A 326 11.49 -19.22 -4.65
N GLN A 327 10.19 -19.19 -4.39
CA GLN A 327 9.60 -18.61 -3.19
C GLN A 327 9.94 -19.44 -1.95
N LYS A 328 9.86 -20.77 -2.08
CA LYS A 328 10.24 -21.71 -1.02
C LYS A 328 11.73 -21.61 -0.68
N ALA A 329 12.60 -21.57 -1.68
CA ALA A 329 14.04 -21.38 -1.47
C ALA A 329 14.35 -20.05 -0.77
N MET A 330 13.72 -18.96 -1.22
CA MET A 330 13.88 -17.64 -0.62
C MET A 330 13.35 -17.58 0.81
N TYR A 331 12.23 -18.22 1.10
CA TYR A 331 11.70 -18.35 2.46
C TYR A 331 12.70 -19.02 3.40
N TYR A 332 13.23 -20.18 3.03
CA TYR A 332 14.18 -20.91 3.88
C TYR A 332 15.53 -20.19 4.01
N MET A 333 15.98 -19.51 2.94
CA MET A 333 17.19 -18.69 3.01
C MET A 333 17.01 -17.51 3.97
N SER A 334 15.90 -16.78 3.86
CA SER A 334 15.61 -15.66 4.78
C SER A 334 15.50 -16.14 6.23
N ARG A 335 14.92 -17.31 6.45
CA ARG A 335 14.82 -17.93 7.76
C ARG A 335 16.19 -18.32 8.32
N LEU A 336 17.04 -18.96 7.50
CA LEU A 336 18.42 -19.29 7.90
C LEU A 336 19.20 -18.04 8.35
N LEU A 337 19.04 -16.93 7.62
CA LEU A 337 19.67 -15.67 8.00
C LEU A 337 19.12 -15.10 9.32
N ILE A 338 17.82 -15.23 9.54
CA ILE A 338 17.18 -14.87 10.81
C ILE A 338 17.71 -15.75 11.94
N ASP A 339 17.87 -17.07 11.72
CA ASP A 339 18.39 -18.01 12.72
C ASP A 339 19.89 -17.73 13.05
N ILE A 340 20.69 -17.29 12.07
CA ILE A 340 22.13 -17.00 12.27
C ILE A 340 22.36 -15.63 12.91
N PHE A 341 21.61 -14.61 12.51
CA PHE A 341 21.87 -13.21 12.85
C PHE A 341 20.82 -12.59 13.80
N GLY A 342 19.71 -13.28 14.05
CA GLY A 342 18.67 -12.85 14.96
C GLY A 342 18.90 -13.35 16.40
N ASN A 343 18.49 -12.56 17.38
CA ASN A 343 18.42 -13.02 18.76
C ASN A 343 17.20 -13.93 18.93
N ARG A 344 17.42 -15.24 18.83
CA ARG A 344 16.35 -16.23 18.95
C ARG A 344 15.89 -16.32 20.41
N LYS A 345 14.69 -15.82 20.71
CA LYS A 345 14.00 -16.08 21.97
C LYS A 345 12.90 -17.11 21.72
N THR A 346 13.07 -18.33 22.23
CA THR A 346 11.99 -19.31 22.31
C THR A 346 11.00 -18.87 23.38
N SER A 347 9.77 -18.57 23.01
CA SER A 347 8.70 -18.32 23.97
C SER A 347 7.67 -19.45 23.92
N ASN A 348 7.09 -19.81 25.07
CA ASN A 348 5.98 -20.75 25.21
C ASN A 348 4.66 -20.22 24.62
N SER A 349 4.71 -19.14 23.83
CA SER A 349 3.58 -18.50 23.20
C SER A 349 3.29 -19.10 21.80
N GLN A 350 2.18 -18.72 21.22
CA GLN A 350 1.73 -19.08 19.88
C GLN A 350 2.80 -18.84 18.76
N TYR A 351 3.86 -18.08 19.04
CA TYR A 351 4.91 -17.72 18.11
C TYR A 351 6.21 -18.45 18.45
N ASN A 352 6.76 -19.17 17.48
CA ASN A 352 7.98 -19.97 17.66
C ASN A 352 9.27 -19.18 17.45
N TYR A 353 9.20 -17.95 16.91
CA TYR A 353 10.35 -17.09 16.65
C TYR A 353 10.06 -15.66 17.01
N SER A 354 10.97 -15.01 17.72
CA SER A 354 10.98 -13.57 17.90
C SER A 354 12.38 -13.03 17.71
N PHE A 355 12.52 -11.87 17.12
CA PHE A 355 13.77 -11.15 16.98
C PHE A 355 13.51 -9.65 17.01
N ASP A 356 14.47 -8.94 17.57
CA ASP A 356 14.42 -7.50 17.74
C ASP A 356 15.31 -6.82 16.70
N TYR A 357 14.91 -5.66 16.26
CA TYR A 357 15.67 -4.84 15.33
C TYR A 357 16.08 -3.53 16.00
N ASP A 358 17.39 -3.32 16.14
CA ASP A 358 17.96 -2.10 16.70
C ASP A 358 18.69 -1.31 15.62
N LYS A 359 18.57 0.00 15.66
CA LYS A 359 19.28 0.93 14.81
C LYS A 359 19.91 2.03 15.65
N LYS A 360 21.21 2.25 15.43
CA LYS A 360 21.92 3.38 16.02
C LYS A 360 21.57 4.67 15.31
N ALA A 361 21.39 5.74 16.07
CA ALA A 361 21.32 7.09 15.49
C ALA A 361 22.63 7.41 14.74
N ILE A 362 22.54 8.24 13.73
CA ILE A 362 23.71 8.76 13.02
C ILE A 362 24.45 9.76 13.95
N LYS A 363 25.77 9.91 13.77
CA LYS A 363 26.56 10.89 14.50
C LYS A 363 25.98 12.29 14.32
N LYS A 364 26.14 13.14 15.35
CA LYS A 364 25.53 14.48 15.42
C LYS A 364 25.79 15.33 14.17
N ASP A 365 27.03 15.31 13.65
CA ASP A 365 27.42 16.14 12.51
C ASP A 365 26.70 15.78 11.18
N ASN A 366 26.11 14.60 11.11
CA ASN A 366 25.37 14.12 9.94
C ASN A 366 23.88 13.92 10.24
N ARG A 367 23.40 14.33 11.41
CA ARG A 367 22.02 14.21 11.85
C ARG A 367 21.31 15.55 11.68
N PHE A 368 20.05 15.51 11.32
CA PHE A 368 19.21 16.68 11.27
C PHE A 368 18.64 16.99 12.66
N ASP A 369 18.96 18.17 13.17
CA ASP A 369 18.49 18.65 14.50
C ASP A 369 17.42 19.76 14.39
N GLY A 370 17.02 20.14 13.17
CA GLY A 370 15.96 21.13 12.93
C GLY A 370 14.54 20.61 13.14
N ALA A 371 13.55 21.44 12.90
CA ALA A 371 12.15 21.05 12.98
C ALA A 371 11.74 20.16 11.79
N VAL A 372 10.98 19.11 12.08
CA VAL A 372 10.53 18.14 11.08
C VAL A 372 9.00 18.21 10.93
N PHE A 373 8.54 18.40 9.70
CA PHE A 373 7.17 18.18 9.27
C PHE A 373 7.10 16.89 8.48
N CYS A 374 6.02 16.10 8.65
CA CYS A 374 5.83 14.88 7.90
C CYS A 374 4.43 14.87 7.28
N ILE A 375 4.37 14.83 5.94
CA ILE A 375 3.09 14.75 5.23
C ILE A 375 2.75 13.27 5.02
N ILE A 376 1.56 12.88 5.47
CA ILE A 376 1.01 11.53 5.37
C ILE A 376 -0.38 11.54 4.74
N ASP A 377 -0.76 10.45 4.11
CA ASP A 377 -2.09 10.26 3.54
C ASP A 377 -2.61 8.83 3.69
N ASN A 378 -3.83 8.59 3.22
CA ASN A 378 -4.45 7.25 3.18
C ASN A 378 -3.70 6.23 2.30
N GLY A 379 -2.65 6.63 1.59
CA GLY A 379 -1.75 5.77 0.82
C GLY A 379 -0.45 5.41 1.55
N SER A 380 -0.14 6.10 2.66
CA SER A 380 1.04 5.82 3.49
C SER A 380 0.85 4.49 4.23
N PHE A 381 1.57 3.43 3.78
CA PHE A 381 1.35 2.06 4.23
C PHE A 381 2.64 1.34 4.61
N SER A 382 2.56 0.32 5.48
CA SER A 382 3.67 -0.57 5.83
C SER A 382 4.88 0.23 6.35
N ALA A 383 6.05 0.18 5.70
CA ALA A 383 7.24 0.93 6.10
C ALA A 383 7.03 2.47 6.14
N ALA A 384 6.07 3.02 5.37
CA ALA A 384 5.73 4.44 5.46
C ALA A 384 4.94 4.77 6.73
N SER A 385 4.01 3.90 7.14
CA SER A 385 3.34 4.04 8.44
C SER A 385 4.31 3.91 9.61
N PHE A 386 5.32 3.01 9.49
CA PHE A 386 6.41 2.94 10.45
C PHE A 386 7.16 4.27 10.55
N VAL A 387 7.60 4.85 9.41
CA VAL A 387 8.30 6.15 9.43
C VAL A 387 7.43 7.24 10.04
N ALA A 388 6.14 7.31 9.68
CA ALA A 388 5.21 8.27 10.24
C ALA A 388 5.07 8.13 11.77
N ALA A 389 4.92 6.90 12.27
CA ALA A 389 4.83 6.62 13.70
C ALA A 389 6.11 7.03 14.46
N TYR A 390 7.28 6.65 13.95
CA TYR A 390 8.56 7.03 14.55
C TYR A 390 8.85 8.54 14.45
N ALA A 391 8.51 9.17 13.33
CA ALA A 391 8.61 10.62 13.18
C ALA A 391 7.78 11.34 14.24
N LYS A 392 6.56 10.87 14.50
CA LYS A 392 5.67 11.41 15.52
C LYS A 392 6.21 11.24 16.95
N HIS A 393 6.56 10.01 17.32
CA HIS A 393 6.82 9.64 18.73
C HIS A 393 8.30 9.71 19.15
N LYS A 394 9.24 9.65 18.22
CA LYS A 394 10.70 9.67 18.52
C LYS A 394 11.40 10.92 18.03
N VAL A 395 10.87 11.56 16.98
CA VAL A 395 11.44 12.77 16.38
C VAL A 395 10.66 14.01 16.81
N ASN A 396 9.43 13.84 17.33
CA ASN A 396 8.47 14.92 17.62
C ASN A 396 8.12 15.74 16.37
N ALA A 397 8.03 15.08 15.21
CA ALA A 397 7.63 15.71 13.97
C ALA A 397 6.16 16.13 14.01
N ILE A 398 5.84 17.27 13.40
CA ILE A 398 4.45 17.68 13.17
C ILE A 398 3.93 16.96 11.95
N LEU A 399 3.00 16.02 12.14
CA LEU A 399 2.38 15.28 11.06
C LEU A 399 1.19 16.09 10.51
N VAL A 400 1.15 16.23 9.17
CA VAL A 400 0.09 16.95 8.45
C VAL A 400 -0.52 16.02 7.41
N GLY A 401 -1.85 16.04 7.25
CA GLY A 401 -2.52 15.27 6.20
C GLY A 401 -3.65 14.39 6.70
N GLN A 402 -3.64 13.12 6.34
CA GLN A 402 -4.70 12.16 6.66
C GLN A 402 -4.14 10.90 7.33
N GLU A 403 -5.01 10.16 8.05
CA GLU A 403 -4.67 8.88 8.67
C GLU A 403 -3.99 7.93 7.69
N THR A 404 -2.90 7.26 8.11
CA THR A 404 -2.18 6.28 7.28
C THR A 404 -3.01 5.02 7.00
N ALA A 405 -2.65 4.30 5.93
CA ALA A 405 -3.26 3.01 5.57
C ALA A 405 -2.80 1.85 6.46
N GLY A 406 -1.62 1.92 7.05
CA GLY A 406 -1.11 0.91 7.97
C GLY A 406 -1.26 1.32 9.42
N THR A 407 -1.42 0.34 10.33
CA THR A 407 -1.62 0.62 11.75
C THR A 407 -0.36 1.19 12.42
N GLU A 408 -0.57 2.08 13.40
CA GLU A 408 0.49 2.74 14.16
C GLU A 408 1.31 1.74 15.01
N SER A 409 0.71 0.64 15.44
CA SER A 409 1.34 -0.37 16.29
C SER A 409 2.14 -1.44 15.51
N GLY A 410 2.04 -1.50 14.18
CA GLY A 410 2.69 -2.49 13.32
C GLY A 410 1.72 -3.27 12.44
N CYS A 411 2.18 -4.32 11.78
CA CYS A 411 1.39 -5.07 10.79
C CYS A 411 1.78 -6.55 10.72
N TYR A 412 1.07 -7.33 9.92
CA TYR A 412 1.51 -8.67 9.52
C TYR A 412 2.24 -8.57 8.17
N ALA A 413 3.56 -8.81 8.18
CA ALA A 413 4.43 -8.60 7.02
C ALA A 413 5.74 -9.39 7.11
N VAL A 414 6.84 -8.80 6.66
CA VAL A 414 8.24 -9.22 6.68
C VAL A 414 8.55 -10.34 5.70
N ASN A 415 8.04 -11.54 5.87
CA ASN A 415 8.19 -12.65 4.94
C ASN A 415 6.80 -13.07 4.46
N THR A 416 6.54 -12.95 3.16
CA THR A 416 5.21 -13.12 2.58
C THR A 416 5.22 -14.09 1.39
N PRO A 417 5.57 -15.39 1.62
CA PRO A 417 5.61 -16.39 0.56
C PRO A 417 4.23 -16.61 -0.05
N LEU A 418 4.23 -17.22 -1.22
CA LEU A 418 3.03 -17.53 -1.98
C LEU A 418 2.61 -18.98 -1.71
N MET A 419 1.38 -19.16 -1.23
CA MET A 419 0.69 -20.46 -1.26
C MET A 419 0.13 -20.69 -2.66
N GLU A 420 0.44 -21.80 -3.29
CA GLU A 420 -0.18 -22.23 -4.53
C GLU A 420 -1.39 -23.12 -4.24
N LEU A 421 -2.56 -22.74 -4.72
CA LEU A 421 -3.77 -23.54 -4.60
C LEU A 421 -3.69 -24.78 -5.51
N PRO A 422 -4.07 -25.98 -5.02
CA PRO A 422 -3.76 -27.25 -5.69
C PRO A 422 -4.38 -27.41 -7.08
N ASN A 423 -5.58 -26.89 -7.32
CA ASN A 423 -6.32 -27.10 -8.57
C ASN A 423 -6.29 -25.87 -9.48
N THR A 424 -6.74 -24.73 -9.01
CA THR A 424 -6.84 -23.49 -9.80
C THR A 424 -5.50 -22.83 -10.06
N LYS A 425 -4.45 -23.23 -9.32
CA LYS A 425 -3.09 -22.63 -9.38
C LYS A 425 -3.06 -21.13 -9.12
N ASN A 426 -4.11 -20.57 -8.50
CA ASN A 426 -4.06 -19.21 -7.96
C ASN A 426 -3.09 -19.19 -6.78
N TYR A 427 -2.49 -18.03 -6.53
CA TYR A 427 -1.59 -17.85 -5.41
C TYR A 427 -2.25 -16.99 -4.34
N ILE A 428 -1.98 -17.34 -3.07
CA ILE A 428 -2.34 -16.53 -1.91
C ILE A 428 -1.04 -16.06 -1.26
N ARG A 429 -0.84 -14.75 -1.19
CA ARG A 429 0.27 -14.17 -0.42
C ARG A 429 -0.09 -14.20 1.06
N ILE A 430 0.76 -14.83 1.87
CA ILE A 430 0.50 -15.01 3.31
C ILE A 430 1.68 -14.42 4.10
N PRO A 431 1.45 -13.36 4.89
CA PRO A 431 2.45 -12.90 5.85
C PRO A 431 2.70 -13.93 6.95
N HIS A 432 3.97 -14.29 7.14
CA HIS A 432 4.38 -15.27 8.15
C HIS A 432 4.78 -14.65 9.48
N TYR A 433 4.91 -13.33 9.56
CA TYR A 433 5.36 -12.63 10.76
C TYR A 433 4.40 -11.50 11.11
N GLN A 434 4.21 -11.33 12.44
CA GLN A 434 3.71 -10.10 13.02
C GLN A 434 4.90 -9.19 13.28
N PHE A 435 4.92 -8.01 12.70
CA PHE A 435 5.87 -6.96 12.97
C PHE A 435 5.22 -5.90 13.87
N LYS A 436 5.77 -5.69 15.06
CA LYS A 436 5.29 -4.66 15.99
C LYS A 436 6.31 -3.55 16.11
N HIS A 437 5.84 -2.31 16.10
CA HIS A 437 6.66 -1.15 16.42
C HIS A 437 6.96 -1.10 17.92
N ILE A 438 8.17 -0.69 18.30
CA ILE A 438 8.54 -0.47 19.70
C ILE A 438 8.36 1.00 20.03
N LEU A 439 7.11 1.37 20.23
CA LEU A 439 6.67 2.73 20.54
C LEU A 439 5.69 2.67 21.72
N PRO A 440 5.61 3.75 22.55
CA PRO A 440 4.67 3.85 23.65
C PRO A 440 3.25 4.15 23.14
N VAL A 441 2.74 3.30 22.23
CA VAL A 441 1.42 3.48 21.61
C VAL A 441 0.53 2.29 21.95
N ALA A 442 -0.75 2.56 22.22
CA ALA A 442 -1.74 1.51 22.40
C ALA A 442 -2.00 0.78 21.07
N ASP A 443 -2.34 -0.51 21.12
CA ASP A 443 -2.80 -1.27 19.94
C ASP A 443 -4.26 -0.88 19.62
N SER A 444 -4.42 0.33 19.08
CA SER A 444 -5.74 0.96 18.85
C SER A 444 -6.42 0.48 17.58
N ASN A 445 -5.79 -0.37 16.79
CA ASN A 445 -6.25 -0.75 15.45
C ASN A 445 -6.47 0.44 14.50
N ARG A 446 -5.82 1.59 14.77
CA ARG A 446 -5.86 2.80 13.96
C ARG A 446 -4.55 2.97 13.20
N GLY A 447 -4.61 3.68 12.09
CA GLY A 447 -3.44 4.23 11.42
C GLY A 447 -2.76 5.32 12.26
N VAL A 448 -1.65 5.84 11.76
CA VAL A 448 -1.03 7.02 12.36
C VAL A 448 -1.91 8.23 12.08
N ILE A 449 -2.48 8.80 13.15
CA ILE A 449 -3.30 10.01 13.05
C ILE A 449 -2.36 11.21 12.95
N PRO A 450 -2.52 12.11 11.94
CA PRO A 450 -1.72 13.32 11.84
C PRO A 450 -1.97 14.26 13.03
N THR A 451 -0.99 15.12 13.31
CA THR A 451 -1.12 16.22 14.32
C THR A 451 -2.10 17.27 13.83
N ILE A 452 -2.07 17.55 12.53
CA ILE A 452 -2.99 18.49 11.86
C ILE A 452 -3.64 17.74 10.70
N GLU A 453 -4.92 17.45 10.84
CA GLU A 453 -5.69 16.78 9.81
C GLU A 453 -6.12 17.75 8.71
N THR A 454 -5.98 17.32 7.45
CA THR A 454 -6.45 18.07 6.28
C THR A 454 -7.62 17.39 5.62
N ASN A 455 -8.60 18.19 5.20
CA ASN A 455 -9.76 17.69 4.48
C ASN A 455 -9.61 17.96 2.97
N VAL A 456 -9.35 16.91 2.22
CA VAL A 456 -9.38 16.96 0.75
C VAL A 456 -10.83 16.82 0.29
N ASN A 457 -11.28 17.73 -0.58
CA ASN A 457 -12.61 17.71 -1.18
C ASN A 457 -12.54 17.88 -2.70
N ALA A 458 -13.69 17.78 -3.37
CA ALA A 458 -13.79 17.89 -4.83
C ALA A 458 -13.27 19.23 -5.37
N GLU A 459 -13.48 20.34 -4.64
CA GLU A 459 -13.00 21.67 -5.02
C GLU A 459 -11.47 21.75 -4.97
N ILE A 460 -10.84 21.25 -3.90
CA ILE A 460 -9.39 21.20 -3.75
C ILE A 460 -8.77 20.36 -4.89
N ILE A 461 -9.38 19.23 -5.24
CA ILE A 461 -8.95 18.38 -6.35
C ILE A 461 -9.05 19.14 -7.69
N ASN A 462 -10.15 19.86 -7.92
CA ASN A 462 -10.35 20.64 -9.14
C ASN A 462 -9.31 21.76 -9.27
N LEU A 463 -9.01 22.45 -8.18
CA LEU A 463 -8.05 23.56 -8.14
C LEU A 463 -6.58 23.10 -8.10
N GLU A 464 -6.31 21.81 -8.00
CA GLU A 464 -4.97 21.21 -7.89
C GLU A 464 -4.12 21.80 -6.74
N LYS A 465 -4.76 22.21 -5.66
CA LYS A 465 -4.08 22.78 -4.50
C LYS A 465 -3.37 21.71 -3.67
N ASP A 466 -2.15 21.98 -3.25
CA ASP A 466 -1.40 21.17 -2.27
C ASP A 466 -1.60 21.74 -0.88
N VAL A 467 -2.77 21.45 -0.28
CA VAL A 467 -3.20 22.04 0.99
C VAL A 467 -2.28 21.70 2.16
N GLU A 468 -1.67 20.52 2.17
CA GLU A 468 -0.72 20.10 3.20
C GLU A 468 0.58 20.92 3.09
N MET A 469 1.10 21.05 1.87
CA MET A 469 2.33 21.79 1.62
C MET A 469 2.12 23.29 1.90
N ASP A 470 0.99 23.86 1.45
CA ASP A 470 0.65 25.27 1.70
C ASP A 470 0.54 25.57 3.20
N LEU A 471 -0.09 24.65 3.95
CA LEU A 471 -0.20 24.78 5.41
C LEU A 471 1.17 24.75 6.10
N ILE A 472 2.04 23.82 5.71
CA ILE A 472 3.40 23.72 6.28
C ILE A 472 4.21 24.98 5.98
N TRP A 473 4.15 25.50 4.75
CA TRP A 473 4.83 26.76 4.43
C TRP A 473 4.34 27.90 5.30
N LYS A 474 3.04 28.01 5.55
CA LYS A 474 2.47 29.00 6.47
C LYS A 474 3.04 28.83 7.88
N LEU A 475 3.05 27.62 8.44
CA LEU A 475 3.60 27.32 9.76
C LEU A 475 5.10 27.66 9.87
N ILE A 476 5.90 27.37 8.84
CA ILE A 476 7.32 27.73 8.80
C ILE A 476 7.50 29.26 8.88
N LEU A 477 6.73 30.02 8.11
CA LEU A 477 6.83 31.48 8.09
C LEU A 477 6.35 32.12 9.40
N GLU A 478 5.36 31.53 10.08
CA GLU A 478 4.88 32.01 11.39
C GLU A 478 5.89 31.77 12.51
N ASN A 479 6.66 30.66 12.46
CA ASN A 479 7.69 30.33 13.45
C ASN A 479 9.00 31.13 13.29
N GLN A 480 9.10 31.98 12.28
CA GLN A 480 10.28 32.84 12.04
C GLN A 480 10.09 34.27 12.52
N LYS A 481 8.85 34.61 12.94
CA LYS A 481 8.50 35.90 13.56
C LYS A 481 8.62 35.83 15.07
#